data_c1aa3b8ca92b0023e8e825e611abb46e
#
_entry.id   c1aa3b8ca92b0023e8e825e611abb46e
#
_cell.length_a   1.000
_cell.length_b   1.000
_cell.length_c   1.000
_cell.angle_alpha   90.00
_cell.angle_beta   90.00
_cell.angle_gamma   90.00
#
_symmetry.space_group_name_H-M   'P 1'
#
loop_
_entity.id
_entity.type
_entity.pdbx_description
1 polymer ?
#
loop_
_entity_poly.entity_id
_entity_poly.type
_entity_poly.pdbx_seq_one_letter_code
_entity_poly.pdbx_strand_id
1 'polypeptide(L)'
;MKDLHILPKVKDSWSYLYVEHSKIDQDAKSITVHDAKGAIQVPCAVLSLLMLGPGTSITHAAVKTLADNGCMLMWCGEESVRVYAVGLGETRSSKNLLRQVRLHSDPELRLQVVRRMYDYRFPGEDLSGLRLEEIRGREGVRVRESYARASRETGVEWKGREYKSDSWCSADPINRALSAGNSCLYGLCHAAIVASGYSPALGFIHTGK
;
A
#
# COMPACT_ATOMS: atom_id res chain seq x y z
N MET A 1 11.50 29.20 -16.49
CA MET A 1 10.99 27.85 -16.76
C MET A 1 10.54 27.26 -15.43
N LYS A 2 9.26 27.00 -15.22
CA LYS A 2 8.79 26.38 -13.98
C LYS A 2 9.32 24.95 -13.95
N ASP A 3 9.97 24.58 -12.84
CA ASP A 3 10.47 23.23 -12.63
C ASP A 3 9.29 22.25 -12.56
N LEU A 4 9.05 21.53 -13.65
CA LEU A 4 7.97 20.55 -13.81
C LEU A 4 8.22 19.25 -13.00
N HIS A 5 9.32 19.20 -12.24
CA HIS A 5 9.73 18.04 -11.46
C HIS A 5 9.35 18.11 -9.97
N ILE A 6 8.61 19.14 -9.56
CA ILE A 6 8.04 19.17 -8.20
C ILE A 6 6.84 18.22 -8.22
N LEU A 7 7.06 17.01 -7.72
CA LEU A 7 5.97 16.05 -7.48
C LEU A 7 4.94 16.68 -6.53
N PRO A 8 3.64 16.60 -6.85
CA PRO A 8 2.60 17.02 -5.91
C PRO A 8 2.80 16.31 -4.58
N LYS A 9 2.61 17.03 -3.48
CA LYS A 9 2.71 16.43 -2.15
C LYS A 9 1.66 15.32 -2.06
N VAL A 10 2.03 14.16 -1.53
CA VAL A 10 1.15 12.98 -1.39
C VAL A 10 -0.21 13.33 -0.76
N LYS A 11 -0.26 14.32 0.14
CA LYS A 11 -1.48 14.83 0.77
C LYS A 11 -2.46 15.55 -0.19
N ASP A 12 -1.98 15.99 -1.33
CA ASP A 12 -2.76 16.80 -2.28
C ASP A 12 -3.24 15.98 -3.49
N SER A 13 -3.01 14.64 -3.50
CA SER A 13 -3.39 13.73 -4.57
C SER A 13 -4.42 12.70 -4.10
N TRP A 14 -5.22 12.19 -5.05
CA TRP A 14 -6.05 11.02 -4.79
C TRP A 14 -5.14 9.85 -4.44
N SER A 15 -5.51 9.13 -3.40
CA SER A 15 -4.65 8.08 -2.89
C SER A 15 -4.51 6.93 -3.86
N TYR A 16 -5.61 6.48 -4.48
CA TYR A 16 -5.60 5.34 -5.40
C TYR A 16 -6.85 5.28 -6.29
N LEU A 17 -6.72 4.52 -7.39
CA LEU A 17 -7.84 4.11 -8.25
C LEU A 17 -7.69 2.63 -8.58
N TYR A 18 -8.73 1.84 -8.39
CA TYR A 18 -8.84 0.46 -8.85
C TYR A 18 -9.72 0.40 -10.09
N VAL A 19 -9.28 -0.30 -11.11
CA VAL A 19 -10.04 -0.55 -12.35
C VAL A 19 -9.92 -2.00 -12.77
N GLU A 20 -11.01 -2.58 -13.29
CA GLU A 20 -11.06 -3.91 -13.87
C GLU A 20 -11.90 -3.91 -15.14
N HIS A 21 -11.75 -4.92 -15.99
CA HIS A 21 -12.51 -5.09 -17.25
C HIS A 21 -12.56 -3.82 -18.10
N SER A 22 -11.44 -3.10 -18.16
CA SER A 22 -11.35 -1.77 -18.76
C SER A 22 -10.16 -1.65 -19.71
N LYS A 23 -10.27 -0.72 -20.66
CA LYS A 23 -9.14 -0.30 -21.49
C LYS A 23 -8.69 1.09 -21.07
N ILE A 24 -7.38 1.28 -20.88
CA ILE A 24 -6.80 2.55 -20.45
C ILE A 24 -5.93 3.12 -21.56
N ASP A 25 -6.31 4.30 -22.03
CA ASP A 25 -5.58 5.06 -23.02
C ASP A 25 -5.07 6.39 -22.42
N GLN A 26 -4.11 7.01 -23.10
CA GLN A 26 -3.62 8.34 -22.76
C GLN A 26 -4.42 9.40 -23.50
N ASP A 27 -4.80 10.46 -22.80
CA ASP A 27 -5.41 11.66 -23.39
C ASP A 27 -4.81 12.91 -22.76
N ALA A 28 -4.06 13.66 -23.55
CA ALA A 28 -3.29 14.84 -23.12
C ALA A 28 -2.42 14.55 -21.86
N LYS A 29 -2.74 15.14 -20.71
CA LYS A 29 -2.07 14.92 -19.42
C LYS A 29 -2.87 14.02 -18.46
N SER A 30 -3.81 13.28 -19.02
CA SER A 30 -4.74 12.41 -18.30
C SER A 30 -4.67 11.01 -18.88
N ILE A 31 -5.26 10.07 -18.16
CA ILE A 31 -5.64 8.78 -18.71
C ILE A 31 -7.15 8.75 -18.92
N THR A 32 -7.61 8.01 -19.92
CA THR A 32 -9.03 7.72 -20.13
C THR A 32 -9.27 6.26 -19.88
N VAL A 33 -10.16 5.94 -18.94
CA VAL A 33 -10.60 4.60 -18.61
C VAL A 33 -11.90 4.33 -19.36
N HIS A 34 -11.88 3.32 -20.23
CA HIS A 34 -13.03 2.87 -21.00
C HIS A 34 -13.56 1.56 -20.41
N ASP A 35 -14.79 1.55 -19.98
CA ASP A 35 -15.51 0.36 -19.51
C ASP A 35 -16.85 0.19 -20.26
N ALA A 36 -17.66 -0.80 -19.85
CA ALA A 36 -18.97 -1.05 -20.43
C ALA A 36 -19.98 0.09 -20.23
N LYS A 37 -19.72 1.02 -19.31
CA LYS A 37 -20.60 2.15 -18.97
C LYS A 37 -20.20 3.44 -19.71
N GLY A 38 -19.00 3.47 -20.30
CA GLY A 38 -18.52 4.62 -21.05
C GLY A 38 -17.03 4.91 -20.84
N ALA A 39 -16.65 6.17 -20.98
CA ALA A 39 -15.29 6.64 -20.84
C ALA A 39 -15.20 7.70 -19.74
N ILE A 40 -14.23 7.53 -18.84
CA ILE A 40 -13.97 8.46 -17.73
C ILE A 40 -12.55 8.97 -17.85
N GLN A 41 -12.37 10.27 -17.85
CA GLN A 41 -11.07 10.91 -17.86
C GLN A 41 -10.57 11.12 -16.43
N VAL A 42 -9.34 10.67 -16.14
CA VAL A 42 -8.70 10.78 -14.83
C VAL A 42 -7.39 11.56 -14.96
N PRO A 43 -7.28 12.73 -14.32
CA PRO A 43 -6.05 13.53 -14.34
C PRO A 43 -4.91 12.77 -13.63
N CYS A 44 -3.78 12.57 -14.31
CA CYS A 44 -2.64 11.82 -13.73
C CYS A 44 -2.00 12.53 -12.53
N ALA A 45 -2.08 13.87 -12.47
CA ALA A 45 -1.45 14.66 -11.40
C ALA A 45 -2.06 14.43 -10.00
N VAL A 46 -3.29 13.89 -9.92
CA VAL A 46 -3.97 13.64 -8.63
C VAL A 46 -3.92 12.17 -8.21
N LEU A 47 -3.29 11.31 -9.01
CA LEU A 47 -3.27 9.88 -8.79
C LEU A 47 -1.89 9.42 -8.30
N SER A 48 -1.85 8.79 -7.14
CA SER A 48 -0.60 8.21 -6.57
C SER A 48 -0.42 6.73 -6.91
N LEU A 49 -1.53 6.01 -7.06
CA LEU A 49 -1.54 4.58 -7.35
C LEU A 49 -2.69 4.23 -8.29
N LEU A 50 -2.37 3.54 -9.39
CA LEU A 50 -3.35 2.90 -10.26
C LEU A 50 -3.24 1.38 -10.13
N MET A 51 -4.32 0.76 -9.66
CA MET A 51 -4.43 -0.69 -9.48
C MET A 51 -5.21 -1.27 -10.66
N LEU A 52 -4.56 -2.18 -11.39
CA LEU A 52 -5.07 -2.83 -12.60
C LEU A 52 -5.54 -4.24 -12.23
N GLY A 53 -6.84 -4.43 -12.17
CA GLY A 53 -7.49 -5.72 -11.93
C GLY A 53 -7.65 -6.54 -13.20
N PRO A 54 -8.26 -7.73 -13.11
CA PRO A 54 -8.48 -8.63 -14.23
C PRO A 54 -9.19 -7.97 -15.41
N GLY A 55 -8.86 -8.41 -16.63
CA GLY A 55 -9.47 -7.91 -17.86
C GLY A 55 -9.10 -6.46 -18.22
N THR A 56 -8.13 -5.86 -17.55
CA THR A 56 -7.66 -4.51 -17.83
C THR A 56 -6.49 -4.54 -18.82
N SER A 57 -6.54 -3.63 -19.81
CA SER A 57 -5.44 -3.35 -20.72
C SER A 57 -5.02 -1.89 -20.63
N ILE A 58 -3.72 -1.62 -20.78
CA ILE A 58 -3.19 -0.26 -20.70
C ILE A 58 -2.20 -0.02 -21.84
N THR A 59 -2.29 1.16 -22.47
CA THR A 59 -1.37 1.53 -23.55
C THR A 59 -0.02 1.99 -23.01
N HIS A 60 1.05 1.84 -23.80
CA HIS A 60 2.37 2.36 -23.46
C HIS A 60 2.35 3.87 -23.16
N ALA A 61 1.60 4.64 -23.93
CA ALA A 61 1.47 6.08 -23.74
C ALA A 61 0.84 6.43 -22.37
N ALA A 62 -0.20 5.69 -21.94
CA ALA A 62 -0.79 5.85 -20.62
C ALA A 62 0.20 5.50 -19.49
N VAL A 63 0.94 4.39 -19.62
CA VAL A 63 2.00 4.01 -18.67
C VAL A 63 3.05 5.11 -18.56
N LYS A 64 3.54 5.65 -19.69
CA LYS A 64 4.51 6.74 -19.69
C LYS A 64 3.97 7.98 -18.98
N THR A 65 2.74 8.39 -19.28
CA THR A 65 2.14 9.58 -18.67
C THR A 65 1.96 9.41 -17.15
N LEU A 66 1.54 8.24 -16.69
CA LEU A 66 1.44 7.92 -15.25
C LEU A 66 2.82 7.96 -14.57
N ALA A 67 3.84 7.33 -15.18
CA ALA A 67 5.21 7.33 -14.65
C ALA A 67 5.80 8.74 -14.57
N ASP A 68 5.64 9.56 -15.62
CA ASP A 68 6.10 10.96 -15.66
C ASP A 68 5.43 11.82 -14.55
N ASN A 69 4.23 11.45 -14.09
CA ASN A 69 3.51 12.10 -12.99
C ASN A 69 3.77 11.44 -11.62
N GLY A 70 4.64 10.44 -11.54
CA GLY A 70 4.97 9.76 -10.29
C GLY A 70 3.89 8.81 -9.78
N CYS A 71 2.89 8.48 -10.62
CA CYS A 71 1.88 7.49 -10.28
C CYS A 71 2.47 6.08 -10.38
N MET A 72 2.28 5.29 -9.34
CA MET A 72 2.67 3.88 -9.34
C MET A 72 1.59 3.04 -10.03
N LEU A 73 2.03 2.05 -10.79
CA LEU A 73 1.16 1.04 -11.38
C LEU A 73 1.28 -0.26 -10.60
N MET A 74 0.14 -0.91 -10.34
CA MET A 74 0.08 -2.20 -9.67
C MET A 74 -0.86 -3.13 -10.41
N TRP A 75 -0.37 -4.30 -10.81
CA TRP A 75 -1.22 -5.38 -11.33
C TRP A 75 -1.67 -6.26 -10.16
N CYS A 76 -2.97 -6.40 -10.01
CA CYS A 76 -3.57 -7.17 -8.93
C CYS A 76 -4.65 -8.13 -9.46
N GLY A 77 -4.97 -9.12 -8.66
CA GLY A 77 -6.06 -10.06 -8.92
C GLY A 77 -7.43 -9.45 -8.63
N GLU A 78 -8.42 -10.28 -8.75
CA GLU A 78 -9.83 -9.95 -8.44
C GLU A 78 -9.94 -9.34 -7.04
N GLU A 79 -10.79 -8.33 -6.91
CA GLU A 79 -11.02 -7.59 -5.67
C GLU A 79 -9.73 -7.08 -5.00
N SER A 80 -8.67 -6.84 -5.77
CA SER A 80 -7.34 -6.40 -5.31
C SER A 80 -6.63 -7.36 -4.35
N VAL A 81 -7.03 -8.64 -4.28
CA VAL A 81 -6.56 -9.57 -3.23
C VAL A 81 -5.12 -10.04 -3.40
N ARG A 82 -4.60 -10.07 -4.63
CA ARG A 82 -3.24 -10.51 -4.94
C ARG A 82 -2.51 -9.43 -5.73
N VAL A 83 -1.26 -9.15 -5.37
CA VAL A 83 -0.38 -8.28 -6.14
C VAL A 83 0.53 -9.15 -7.00
N TYR A 84 0.51 -8.94 -8.32
CA TYR A 84 1.30 -9.70 -9.27
C TYR A 84 2.55 -8.95 -9.73
N ALA A 85 2.42 -7.65 -9.98
CA ALA A 85 3.53 -6.81 -10.43
C ALA A 85 3.32 -5.37 -9.99
N VAL A 86 4.43 -4.65 -9.86
CA VAL A 86 4.43 -3.21 -9.54
C VAL A 86 5.36 -2.52 -10.52
N GLY A 87 4.84 -1.52 -11.20
CA GLY A 87 5.62 -0.59 -12.02
C GLY A 87 6.09 0.58 -11.17
N LEU A 88 7.39 0.81 -11.13
CA LEU A 88 8.02 1.89 -10.41
C LEU A 88 8.30 3.05 -11.36
N GLY A 89 8.03 4.27 -10.92
CA GLY A 89 8.57 5.47 -11.56
C GLY A 89 10.07 5.62 -11.30
N GLU A 90 10.70 6.62 -11.91
CA GLU A 90 12.12 6.91 -11.71
C GLU A 90 12.45 7.17 -10.23
N THR A 91 13.37 6.42 -9.66
CA THR A 91 14.03 6.73 -8.38
C THR A 91 15.27 7.57 -8.64
N ARG A 92 15.24 8.82 -8.19
CA ARG A 92 16.30 9.80 -8.50
C ARG A 92 17.43 9.87 -7.47
N SER A 93 17.24 9.26 -6.29
CA SER A 93 18.23 9.34 -5.20
C SER A 93 18.26 8.05 -4.40
N SER A 94 19.46 7.49 -4.21
CA SER A 94 19.71 6.32 -3.35
C SER A 94 19.90 6.69 -1.87
N LYS A 95 19.89 7.98 -1.50
CA LYS A 95 20.20 8.45 -0.14
C LYS A 95 19.35 7.76 0.94
N ASN A 96 18.04 7.70 0.71
CA ASN A 96 17.11 7.11 1.67
C ASN A 96 17.26 5.59 1.72
N LEU A 97 17.48 4.94 0.57
CA LEU A 97 17.77 3.50 0.52
C LEU A 97 19.04 3.15 1.30
N LEU A 98 20.14 3.88 1.07
CA LEU A 98 21.39 3.63 1.80
C LEU A 98 21.25 3.86 3.31
N ARG A 99 20.48 4.88 3.72
CA ARG A 99 20.13 5.09 5.13
C ARG A 99 19.33 3.94 5.70
N GLN A 100 18.34 3.45 4.94
CA GLN A 100 17.51 2.31 5.35
C GLN A 100 18.35 1.05 5.52
N VAL A 101 19.22 0.73 4.58
CA VAL A 101 20.14 -0.41 4.65
C VAL A 101 20.98 -0.34 5.93
N ARG A 102 21.62 0.81 6.20
CA ARG A 102 22.41 1.01 7.42
C ARG A 102 21.60 0.75 8.70
N LEU A 103 20.40 1.36 8.80
CA LEU A 103 19.54 1.23 9.97
C LEU A 103 18.97 -0.18 10.13
N HIS A 104 18.75 -0.88 9.02
CA HIS A 104 18.20 -2.25 9.01
C HIS A 104 19.26 -3.30 9.38
N SER A 105 20.51 -3.12 8.92
CA SER A 105 21.57 -4.12 9.08
C SER A 105 22.19 -4.14 10.49
N ASP A 106 22.03 -3.06 11.25
CA ASP A 106 22.49 -2.97 12.64
C ASP A 106 21.31 -3.28 13.59
N PRO A 107 21.38 -4.35 14.43
CA PRO A 107 20.30 -4.75 15.31
C PRO A 107 19.84 -3.66 16.29
N GLU A 108 20.78 -2.88 16.85
CA GLU A 108 20.48 -1.82 17.80
C GLU A 108 19.78 -0.64 17.11
N LEU A 109 20.32 -0.20 15.97
CA LEU A 109 19.71 0.86 15.18
C LEU A 109 18.32 0.44 14.67
N ARG A 110 18.19 -0.82 14.26
CA ARG A 110 16.91 -1.39 13.84
C ARG A 110 15.89 -1.33 14.97
N LEU A 111 16.26 -1.76 16.18
CA LEU A 111 15.36 -1.73 17.33
C LEU A 111 14.95 -0.30 17.70
N GLN A 112 15.87 0.69 17.58
CA GLN A 112 15.53 2.10 17.76
C GLN A 112 14.49 2.58 16.75
N VAL A 113 14.60 2.21 15.46
CA VAL A 113 13.60 2.53 14.44
C VAL A 113 12.26 1.89 14.78
N VAL A 114 12.26 0.60 15.18
CA VAL A 114 11.04 -0.11 15.58
C VAL A 114 10.34 0.61 16.73
N ARG A 115 11.08 0.95 17.80
CA ARG A 115 10.50 1.69 18.94
C ARG A 115 9.85 3.00 18.50
N ARG A 116 10.53 3.79 17.65
CA ARG A 116 9.97 5.04 17.10
C ARG A 116 8.69 4.82 16.28
N MET A 117 8.63 3.74 15.47
CA MET A 117 7.43 3.41 14.71
C MET A 117 6.26 3.06 15.64
N TYR A 118 6.53 2.35 16.73
CA TYR A 118 5.51 2.00 17.71
C TYR A 118 5.09 3.17 18.58
N ASP A 119 6.02 4.05 18.99
CA ASP A 119 5.70 5.30 19.70
C ASP A 119 4.74 6.17 18.88
N TYR A 120 4.97 6.26 17.56
CA TYR A 120 4.07 6.98 16.66
C TYR A 120 2.71 6.31 16.54
N ARG A 121 2.66 4.99 16.49
CA ARG A 121 1.44 4.20 16.31
C ARG A 121 0.64 4.08 17.61
N PHE A 122 1.31 4.03 18.75
CA PHE A 122 0.74 3.81 20.07
C PHE A 122 1.33 4.79 21.09
N PRO A 123 0.99 6.08 20.97
CA PRO A 123 1.56 7.10 21.83
C PRO A 123 1.25 6.83 23.30
N GLY A 124 2.24 7.05 24.17
CA GLY A 124 2.13 6.88 25.61
C GLY A 124 2.47 5.49 26.14
N GLU A 125 2.90 4.55 25.30
CA GLU A 125 3.44 3.29 25.78
C GLU A 125 4.94 3.36 26.07
N ASP A 126 5.34 2.85 27.23
CA ASP A 126 6.74 2.62 27.53
C ASP A 126 7.21 1.32 26.83
N LEU A 127 8.04 1.49 25.81
CA LEU A 127 8.68 0.42 25.06
C LEU A 127 10.17 0.27 25.42
N SER A 128 10.65 1.02 26.42
CA SER A 128 12.03 0.95 26.88
C SER A 128 12.36 -0.43 27.42
N GLY A 129 13.53 -0.94 27.07
CA GLY A 129 13.96 -2.27 27.51
C GLY A 129 13.32 -3.47 26.80
N LEU A 130 12.25 -3.30 26.03
CA LEU A 130 11.58 -4.39 25.35
C LEU A 130 12.33 -4.83 24.09
N ARG A 131 12.37 -6.15 23.86
CA ARG A 131 12.86 -6.77 22.62
C ARG A 131 11.78 -6.71 21.53
N LEU A 132 12.18 -6.93 20.30
CA LEU A 132 11.27 -6.89 19.13
C LEU A 132 10.09 -7.86 19.27
N GLU A 133 10.35 -9.07 19.78
CA GLU A 133 9.33 -10.11 19.98
C GLU A 133 8.28 -9.68 21.00
N GLU A 134 8.69 -9.02 22.07
CA GLU A 134 7.79 -8.51 23.13
C GLU A 134 6.91 -7.37 22.60
N ILE A 135 7.50 -6.46 21.84
CA ILE A 135 6.76 -5.35 21.17
C ILE A 135 5.72 -5.94 20.21
N ARG A 136 6.10 -6.91 19.37
CA ARG A 136 5.16 -7.60 18.46
C ARG A 136 4.06 -8.36 19.20
N GLY A 137 4.39 -8.96 20.34
CA GLY A 137 3.42 -9.62 21.20
C GLY A 137 2.33 -8.66 21.70
N ARG A 138 2.73 -7.49 22.18
CA ARG A 138 1.79 -6.42 22.61
C ARG A 138 0.91 -5.94 21.45
N GLU A 139 1.46 -5.75 20.26
CA GLU A 139 0.67 -5.42 19.06
C GLU A 139 -0.39 -6.48 18.79
N GLY A 140 -0.03 -7.76 18.83
CA GLY A 140 -0.96 -8.86 18.60
C GLY A 140 -2.12 -8.90 19.60
N VAL A 141 -1.88 -8.57 20.87
CA VAL A 141 -2.94 -8.43 21.89
C VAL A 141 -3.90 -7.30 21.51
N ARG A 142 -3.37 -6.11 21.21
CA ARG A 142 -4.18 -4.94 20.85
C ARG A 142 -5.05 -5.15 19.63
N VAL A 143 -4.51 -5.80 18.61
CA VAL A 143 -5.28 -6.11 17.39
C VAL A 143 -6.45 -7.03 17.74
N ARG A 144 -6.23 -8.08 18.53
CA ARG A 144 -7.32 -8.96 18.98
C ARG A 144 -8.37 -8.23 19.78
N GLU A 145 -7.97 -7.37 20.72
CA GLU A 145 -8.88 -6.56 21.53
C GLU A 145 -9.69 -5.57 20.69
N SER A 146 -9.06 -4.96 19.68
CA SER A 146 -9.74 -4.05 18.76
C SER A 146 -10.83 -4.75 17.95
N TYR A 147 -10.56 -5.94 17.42
CA TYR A 147 -11.59 -6.73 16.74
C TYR A 147 -12.70 -7.19 17.68
N ALA A 148 -12.34 -7.65 18.88
CA ALA A 148 -13.33 -8.05 19.86
C ALA A 148 -14.23 -6.87 20.31
N ARG A 149 -13.66 -5.68 20.43
CA ARG A 149 -14.41 -4.46 20.72
C ARG A 149 -15.35 -4.11 19.57
N ALA A 150 -14.84 -4.04 18.33
CA ALA A 150 -15.65 -3.75 17.16
C ALA A 150 -16.81 -4.74 17.00
N SER A 151 -16.56 -6.03 17.24
CA SER A 151 -17.61 -7.07 17.23
C SER A 151 -18.72 -6.79 18.24
N ARG A 152 -18.36 -6.39 19.47
CA ARG A 152 -19.35 -6.03 20.50
C ARG A 152 -20.13 -4.76 20.16
N GLU A 153 -19.46 -3.74 19.64
CA GLU A 153 -20.06 -2.45 19.28
C GLU A 153 -21.02 -2.54 18.09
N THR A 154 -20.71 -3.39 17.12
CA THR A 154 -21.53 -3.55 15.90
C THR A 154 -22.54 -4.70 15.96
N GLY A 155 -22.42 -5.60 16.94
CA GLY A 155 -23.21 -6.82 17.00
C GLY A 155 -22.84 -7.87 15.94
N VAL A 156 -21.76 -7.65 15.17
CA VAL A 156 -21.29 -8.58 14.14
C VAL A 156 -20.29 -9.55 14.75
N GLU A 157 -20.58 -10.86 14.66
CA GLU A 157 -19.74 -11.89 15.27
C GLU A 157 -18.36 -11.94 14.58
N TRP A 158 -17.29 -11.88 15.38
CA TRP A 158 -15.92 -12.04 14.94
C TRP A 158 -15.35 -13.38 15.42
N LYS A 159 -15.09 -14.29 14.49
CA LYS A 159 -14.54 -15.65 14.76
C LYS A 159 -13.01 -15.73 14.64
N GLY A 160 -12.38 -14.64 14.29
CA GLY A 160 -10.93 -14.59 14.04
C GLY A 160 -10.56 -14.35 12.59
N ARG A 161 -9.28 -14.11 12.36
CA ARG A 161 -8.75 -13.93 11.00
C ARG A 161 -8.56 -15.29 10.34
N GLU A 162 -9.41 -15.60 9.38
CA GLU A 162 -9.25 -16.76 8.50
C GLU A 162 -8.71 -16.29 7.14
N TYR A 163 -7.55 -16.82 6.77
CA TYR A 163 -6.97 -16.60 5.45
C TYR A 163 -6.72 -17.96 4.80
N LYS A 164 -7.62 -18.34 3.89
CA LYS A 164 -7.46 -19.52 3.04
C LYS A 164 -7.23 -19.04 1.62
N SER A 165 -5.98 -19.10 1.14
CA SER A 165 -5.59 -18.66 -0.20
C SER A 165 -6.34 -19.36 -1.32
N ASP A 166 -6.83 -20.57 -1.07
CA ASP A 166 -7.38 -21.47 -2.10
C ASP A 166 -8.93 -21.49 -2.14
N SER A 167 -9.58 -20.79 -1.22
CA SER A 167 -11.05 -20.74 -1.15
C SER A 167 -11.58 -19.37 -0.74
N TRP A 168 -11.25 -18.34 -1.53
CA TRP A 168 -11.71 -16.98 -1.30
C TRP A 168 -13.24 -16.85 -1.14
N CYS A 169 -14.00 -17.55 -1.97
CA CYS A 169 -15.45 -17.52 -1.94
C CYS A 169 -16.06 -18.15 -0.67
N SER A 170 -15.30 -18.95 0.08
CA SER A 170 -15.77 -19.60 1.31
C SER A 170 -15.47 -18.81 2.59
N ALA A 171 -14.70 -17.71 2.49
CA ALA A 171 -14.45 -16.85 3.61
C ALA A 171 -15.71 -16.03 3.95
N ASP A 172 -15.90 -15.76 5.24
CA ASP A 172 -16.99 -14.90 5.68
C ASP A 172 -16.84 -13.46 5.15
N PRO A 173 -17.95 -12.68 5.05
CA PRO A 173 -17.92 -11.34 4.46
C PRO A 173 -16.93 -10.38 5.12
N ILE A 174 -16.69 -10.50 6.43
CA ILE A 174 -15.77 -9.63 7.17
C ILE A 174 -14.34 -9.95 6.76
N ASN A 175 -13.95 -11.23 6.71
CA ASN A 175 -12.62 -11.64 6.28
C ASN A 175 -12.35 -11.28 4.81
N ARG A 176 -13.36 -11.33 3.94
CA ARG A 176 -13.29 -10.83 2.56
C ARG A 176 -13.03 -9.32 2.51
N ALA A 177 -13.84 -8.53 3.21
CA ALA A 177 -13.70 -7.08 3.28
C ALA A 177 -12.33 -6.66 3.85
N LEU A 178 -11.88 -7.31 4.93
CA LEU A 178 -10.55 -7.08 5.49
C LEU A 178 -9.42 -7.42 4.51
N SER A 179 -9.56 -8.48 3.73
CA SER A 179 -8.54 -8.84 2.74
C SER A 179 -8.47 -7.82 1.60
N ALA A 180 -9.61 -7.38 1.08
CA ALA A 180 -9.66 -6.33 0.07
C ALA A 180 -9.08 -5.01 0.59
N GLY A 181 -9.49 -4.58 1.80
CA GLY A 181 -8.96 -3.38 2.44
C GLY A 181 -7.44 -3.45 2.71
N ASN A 182 -6.94 -4.59 3.17
CA ASN A 182 -5.50 -4.80 3.37
C ASN A 182 -4.72 -4.75 2.06
N SER A 183 -5.23 -5.33 0.98
CA SER A 183 -4.57 -5.27 -0.33
C SER A 183 -4.46 -3.84 -0.85
N CYS A 184 -5.51 -3.05 -0.68
CA CYS A 184 -5.51 -1.62 -0.99
C CYS A 184 -4.47 -0.87 -0.16
N LEU A 185 -4.43 -1.08 1.17
CA LEU A 185 -3.46 -0.47 2.07
C LEU A 185 -2.02 -0.88 1.73
N TYR A 186 -1.77 -2.13 1.38
CA TYR A 186 -0.45 -2.58 0.93
C TYR A 186 0.00 -1.83 -0.32
N GLY A 187 -0.90 -1.63 -1.28
CA GLY A 187 -0.61 -0.85 -2.48
C GLY A 187 -0.23 0.60 -2.15
N LEU A 188 -1.02 1.26 -1.32
CA LEU A 188 -0.75 2.63 -0.89
C LEU A 188 0.56 2.76 -0.10
N CYS A 189 0.79 1.86 0.85
CA CYS A 189 2.04 1.84 1.62
C CYS A 189 3.25 1.56 0.73
N HIS A 190 3.12 0.63 -0.21
CA HIS A 190 4.18 0.32 -1.18
C HIS A 190 4.50 1.55 -2.03
N ALA A 191 3.48 2.22 -2.58
CA ALA A 191 3.65 3.45 -3.35
C ALA A 191 4.35 4.54 -2.53
N ALA A 192 3.94 4.77 -1.28
CA ALA A 192 4.53 5.78 -0.40
C ALA A 192 6.00 5.47 -0.06
N ILE A 193 6.33 4.21 0.23
CA ILE A 193 7.69 3.74 0.52
C ILE A 193 8.60 4.00 -0.68
N VAL A 194 8.17 3.58 -1.87
CA VAL A 194 8.97 3.73 -3.10
C VAL A 194 9.10 5.18 -3.52
N ALA A 195 8.01 5.96 -3.50
CA ALA A 195 8.05 7.39 -3.80
C ALA A 195 8.97 8.17 -2.86
N SER A 196 9.13 7.68 -1.63
CA SER A 196 10.08 8.24 -0.64
C SER A 196 11.52 7.75 -0.83
N GLY A 197 11.80 6.91 -1.83
CA GLY A 197 13.13 6.37 -2.12
C GLY A 197 13.60 5.28 -1.16
N TYR A 198 12.66 4.57 -0.52
CA TYR A 198 12.92 3.40 0.33
C TYR A 198 12.56 2.09 -0.39
N SER A 199 13.08 0.98 0.12
CA SER A 199 12.74 -0.36 -0.37
C SER A 199 11.69 -1.03 0.53
N PRO A 200 10.55 -1.49 0.00
CA PRO A 200 9.57 -2.25 0.78
C PRO A 200 10.09 -3.65 1.19
N ALA A 201 11.15 -4.16 0.55
CA ALA A 201 11.77 -5.43 0.90
C ALA A 201 12.59 -5.37 2.20
N LEU A 202 12.97 -4.18 2.67
CA LEU A 202 13.75 -3.98 3.90
C LEU A 202 12.86 -3.57 5.07
N GLY A 203 12.04 -4.51 5.55
CA GLY A 203 11.14 -4.28 6.67
C GLY A 203 11.87 -4.25 8.02
N PHE A 204 11.53 -3.28 8.89
CA PHE A 204 12.12 -3.18 10.23
C PHE A 204 11.46 -4.11 11.25
N ILE A 205 10.14 -4.27 11.18
CA ILE A 205 9.37 -5.08 12.14
C ILE A 205 9.24 -6.52 11.64
N HIS A 206 8.81 -6.68 10.40
CA HIS A 206 8.67 -7.97 9.74
C HIS A 206 9.75 -8.09 8.67
N THR A 207 10.62 -9.07 8.84
CA THR A 207 11.58 -9.47 7.80
C THR A 207 10.95 -10.64 7.06
N GLY A 208 10.70 -10.46 5.76
CA GLY A 208 10.32 -11.58 4.91
C GLY A 208 11.37 -12.70 4.99
N LYS A 209 10.89 -13.95 4.98
CA LYS A 209 11.74 -15.11 4.77
C LYS A 209 11.97 -15.28 3.28
#